data_0e9db6839ab928366d6a86cc36564fd8
#
_entry.id   0e9db6839ab928366d6a86cc36564fd8
#
_cell.length_a   1.000
_cell.length_b   1.000
_cell.length_c   1.000
_cell.angle_alpha   90.00
_cell.angle_beta   90.00
_cell.angle_gamma   90.00
#
_symmetry.space_group_name_H-M   'P 1'
#
loop_
_entity.id
_entity.type
_entity.pdbx_description
1 polymer ?
#
loop_
_entity_poly.entity_id
_entity_poly.type
_entity_poly.pdbx_seq_one_letter_code
_entity_poly.pdbx_strand_id
1 'polypeptide(L)'
;MALFGGPKAPSLPSGAPIDPKWARSPSGSFHPLLKLDPDEAGLRGIGGVFVVWHGGIRPQWVYVGESPSLGRAIDAVADDPEITQYQTNGGLFVSWALVREEWRRGVVLYLTRALKPLIDNPRAPKEESDLTKPIPVLVPGGKAPGK
;
A
#
# COMPACT_ATOMS: atom_id res chain seq x y z
N MET A 1 13.86 -10.93 -9.72
CA MET A 1 14.85 -9.92 -9.57
C MET A 1 14.53 -8.99 -8.42
N ALA A 2 15.47 -8.78 -7.56
CA ALA A 2 15.26 -7.90 -6.43
C ALA A 2 15.52 -6.47 -6.87
N LEU A 3 14.48 -5.76 -7.13
CA LEU A 3 14.57 -4.37 -7.54
C LEU A 3 14.42 -3.43 -6.38
N PHE A 4 14.11 -3.98 -5.22
CA PHE A 4 13.62 -3.17 -4.13
C PHE A 4 14.69 -3.01 -3.08
N GLY A 5 14.93 -1.79 -2.64
CA GLY A 5 15.77 -1.53 -1.50
C GLY A 5 15.04 -1.72 -0.19
N GLY A 6 13.71 -1.84 -0.22
CA GLY A 6 12.90 -2.17 0.94
C GLY A 6 12.75 -3.66 1.12
N PRO A 7 11.72 -4.10 1.83
CA PRO A 7 11.46 -5.52 1.98
C PRO A 7 11.32 -6.21 0.63
N LYS A 8 11.83 -7.39 0.55
CA LYS A 8 11.81 -8.16 -0.68
C LYS A 8 10.50 -8.91 -0.79
N ALA A 9 9.89 -8.90 -1.96
CA ALA A 9 8.68 -9.68 -2.18
C ALA A 9 9.02 -11.16 -2.16
N PRO A 10 8.13 -12.00 -1.60
CA PRO A 10 8.34 -13.44 -1.66
C PRO A 10 8.20 -13.95 -3.09
N SER A 11 8.83 -15.08 -3.36
CA SER A 11 8.61 -15.76 -4.62
C SER A 11 7.18 -16.27 -4.68
N LEU A 12 6.58 -16.17 -5.84
CA LEU A 12 5.21 -16.61 -6.04
C LEU A 12 5.17 -17.79 -6.99
N PRO A 13 4.22 -18.68 -6.79
CA PRO A 13 4.14 -19.88 -7.60
C PRO A 13 3.73 -19.63 -9.04
N SER A 14 3.11 -18.50 -9.35
CA SER A 14 2.58 -18.28 -10.69
C SER A 14 2.68 -16.85 -11.13
N GLY A 15 3.05 -16.68 -12.36
CA GLY A 15 2.93 -15.41 -13.07
C GLY A 15 3.86 -14.32 -12.59
N ALA A 16 4.08 -13.37 -13.48
CA ALA A 16 4.79 -12.14 -13.12
C ALA A 16 3.84 -11.20 -12.39
N PRO A 17 4.35 -10.37 -11.48
CA PRO A 17 3.51 -9.39 -10.81
C PRO A 17 2.87 -8.42 -11.80
N ILE A 18 1.63 -8.10 -11.56
CA ILE A 18 0.91 -7.11 -12.36
C ILE A 18 1.27 -5.73 -11.85
N ASP A 19 1.40 -4.77 -12.78
CA ASP A 19 1.57 -3.37 -12.40
C ASP A 19 0.19 -2.76 -12.16
N PRO A 20 -0.19 -2.45 -10.92
CA PRO A 20 -1.52 -1.92 -10.63
C PRO A 20 -1.62 -0.42 -10.87
N LYS A 21 -0.54 0.23 -11.32
CA LYS A 21 -0.48 1.67 -11.56
C LYS A 21 -0.66 2.47 -10.27
N TRP A 22 0.31 2.32 -9.39
CA TRP A 22 0.33 3.07 -8.13
C TRP A 22 0.33 4.57 -8.39
N ALA A 23 -0.52 5.29 -7.68
CA ALA A 23 -0.69 6.73 -7.85
C ALA A 23 0.55 7.51 -7.46
N ARG A 24 0.85 8.54 -8.23
CA ARG A 24 1.91 9.51 -7.97
C ARG A 24 1.37 10.91 -8.14
N SER A 25 2.06 11.89 -7.55
CA SER A 25 1.74 13.28 -7.77
C SER A 25 2.08 13.66 -9.23
N PRO A 26 1.60 14.82 -9.70
CA PRO A 26 1.95 15.27 -11.05
C PRO A 26 3.45 15.40 -11.29
N SER A 27 4.25 15.63 -10.24
CA SER A 27 5.70 15.71 -10.36
C SER A 27 6.37 14.35 -10.43
N GLY A 28 5.62 13.26 -10.30
CA GLY A 28 6.17 11.91 -10.30
C GLY A 28 6.58 11.41 -8.93
N SER A 29 6.43 12.22 -7.90
CA SER A 29 6.72 11.83 -6.52
C SER A 29 5.54 11.11 -5.90
N PHE A 30 5.76 10.42 -4.78
CA PHE A 30 4.65 9.88 -4.01
C PHE A 30 4.08 10.94 -3.08
N HIS A 31 2.82 10.78 -2.71
CA HIS A 31 2.14 11.74 -1.86
C HIS A 31 2.54 11.58 -0.39
N PRO A 32 2.96 12.66 0.28
CA PRO A 32 3.06 12.63 1.75
C PRO A 32 1.68 12.39 2.34
N LEU A 33 1.57 11.42 3.26
CA LEU A 33 0.28 11.02 3.82
C LEU A 33 -0.44 12.18 4.50
N LEU A 34 0.27 12.95 5.32
CA LEU A 34 -0.37 13.98 6.12
C LEU A 34 -0.67 15.27 5.34
N LYS A 35 -0.20 15.36 4.10
CA LYS A 35 -0.47 16.51 3.24
C LYS A 35 -1.48 16.20 2.14
N LEU A 36 -1.84 14.95 1.99
CA LEU A 36 -2.79 14.56 0.96
C LEU A 36 -4.20 15.00 1.34
N ASP A 37 -4.89 15.63 0.40
CA ASP A 37 -6.31 15.88 0.51
C ASP A 37 -7.03 14.86 -0.38
N PRO A 38 -7.67 13.84 0.23
CA PRO A 38 -8.33 12.82 -0.56
C PRO A 38 -9.47 13.34 -1.43
N ASP A 39 -10.10 14.45 -1.03
CA ASP A 39 -11.17 15.05 -1.82
C ASP A 39 -10.61 15.67 -3.11
N GLU A 40 -9.51 16.41 -3.00
CA GLU A 40 -8.85 16.96 -4.17
C GLU A 40 -8.32 15.87 -5.09
N ALA A 41 -7.89 14.75 -4.52
CA ALA A 41 -7.39 13.62 -5.29
C ALA A 41 -8.52 12.78 -5.92
N GLY A 42 -9.79 13.11 -5.62
CA GLY A 42 -10.92 12.43 -6.22
C GLY A 42 -11.16 11.03 -5.68
N LEU A 43 -10.80 10.77 -4.43
CA LEU A 43 -10.82 9.42 -3.88
C LEU A 43 -12.09 9.03 -3.12
N ARG A 44 -13.03 9.94 -2.98
CA ARG A 44 -14.31 9.61 -2.32
C ARG A 44 -15.12 8.67 -3.18
N GLY A 45 -15.54 7.55 -2.60
CA GLY A 45 -16.33 6.57 -3.33
C GLY A 45 -15.56 5.79 -4.38
N ILE A 46 -14.26 5.94 -4.43
CA ILE A 46 -13.39 5.20 -5.35
C ILE A 46 -12.74 4.08 -4.58
N GLY A 47 -12.92 2.85 -5.05
CA GLY A 47 -12.40 1.67 -4.36
C GLY A 47 -11.04 1.24 -4.88
N GLY A 48 -10.28 0.63 -3.99
CA GLY A 48 -8.97 0.12 -4.37
C GLY A 48 -8.18 -0.35 -3.18
N VAL A 49 -6.87 -0.46 -3.38
CA VAL A 49 -5.91 -0.84 -2.34
C VAL A 49 -4.94 0.31 -2.12
N PHE A 50 -4.36 0.37 -0.93
CA PHE A 50 -3.39 1.42 -0.62
C PHE A 50 -2.29 0.89 0.28
N VAL A 51 -1.14 1.55 0.23
CA VAL A 51 0.04 1.18 1.00
C VAL A 51 0.63 2.45 1.60
N VAL A 52 1.05 2.36 2.87
CA VAL A 52 1.69 3.46 3.59
C VAL A 52 3.09 3.01 3.98
N TRP A 53 4.07 3.90 3.84
CA TRP A 53 5.45 3.63 4.27
C TRP A 53 6.07 4.90 4.81
N HIS A 54 7.19 4.75 5.52
CA HIS A 54 7.99 5.91 5.94
C HIS A 54 9.29 5.95 5.15
N GLY A 55 9.79 7.16 4.92
CA GLY A 55 10.91 7.40 4.03
C GLY A 55 12.25 7.62 4.71
N GLY A 56 12.43 7.15 5.93
CA GLY A 56 13.67 7.38 6.67
C GLY A 56 14.88 6.72 6.04
N ILE A 57 15.97 6.68 6.81
CA ILE A 57 17.23 6.10 6.34
C ILE A 57 17.02 4.64 5.93
N ARG A 58 16.17 3.94 6.67
CA ARG A 58 15.74 2.58 6.32
C ARG A 58 14.24 2.59 6.12
N PRO A 59 13.79 2.84 4.89
CA PRO A 59 12.36 2.87 4.63
C PRO A 59 11.69 1.55 4.98
N GLN A 60 10.52 1.63 5.60
CA GLN A 60 9.75 0.45 5.97
C GLN A 60 8.30 0.63 5.59
N TRP A 61 7.67 -0.47 5.25
CA TRP A 61 6.24 -0.51 4.99
C TRP A 61 5.50 -0.42 6.33
N VAL A 62 4.51 0.46 6.40
CA VAL A 62 3.81 0.70 7.65
C VAL A 62 2.44 0.05 7.66
N TYR A 63 1.69 0.15 6.58
CA TYR A 63 0.31 -0.32 6.56
C TYR A 63 -0.15 -0.67 5.16
N VAL A 64 -0.99 -1.69 5.04
CA VAL A 64 -1.60 -2.12 3.78
C VAL A 64 -3.09 -2.30 4.00
N GLY A 65 -3.90 -1.75 3.10
CA GLY A 65 -5.34 -1.91 3.23
C GLY A 65 -6.08 -1.81 1.91
N GLU A 66 -7.37 -2.05 1.99
CA GLU A 66 -8.30 -1.89 0.89
C GLU A 66 -9.54 -1.17 1.37
N SER A 67 -10.28 -0.59 0.45
CA SER A 67 -11.51 0.10 0.82
C SER A 67 -12.39 0.31 -0.40
N PRO A 68 -13.72 0.30 -0.24
CA PRO A 68 -14.60 0.79 -1.29
C PRO A 68 -14.55 2.31 -1.44
N SER A 69 -13.97 3.00 -0.45
CA SER A 69 -13.71 4.44 -0.54
C SER A 69 -12.31 4.72 -0.02
N LEU A 70 -11.36 4.86 -0.95
CA LEU A 70 -9.98 5.16 -0.59
C LEU A 70 -9.86 6.45 0.18
N GLY A 71 -10.71 7.44 -0.14
CA GLY A 71 -10.69 8.70 0.57
C GLY A 71 -10.93 8.54 2.06
N ARG A 72 -11.93 7.74 2.42
CA ARG A 72 -12.23 7.47 3.83
C ARG A 72 -11.12 6.69 4.50
N ALA A 73 -10.60 5.67 3.83
CA ALA A 73 -9.59 4.82 4.42
C ALA A 73 -8.29 5.58 4.66
N ILE A 74 -7.90 6.43 3.71
CA ILE A 74 -6.67 7.21 3.84
C ILE A 74 -6.83 8.26 4.92
N ASP A 75 -7.99 8.90 5.02
CA ASP A 75 -8.25 9.83 6.14
C ASP A 75 -8.15 9.11 7.48
N ALA A 76 -8.68 7.91 7.58
CA ALA A 76 -8.63 7.16 8.83
C ALA A 76 -7.20 6.81 9.24
N VAL A 77 -6.37 6.37 8.30
CA VAL A 77 -4.98 6.04 8.66
C VAL A 77 -4.17 7.30 8.97
N ALA A 78 -4.50 8.43 8.34
CA ALA A 78 -3.83 9.68 8.64
C ALA A 78 -4.17 10.20 10.03
N ASP A 79 -5.25 9.72 10.63
CA ASP A 79 -5.67 10.07 11.98
C ASP A 79 -5.31 9.02 13.01
N ASP A 80 -4.72 7.91 12.60
CA ASP A 80 -4.40 6.81 13.51
C ASP A 80 -3.04 7.03 14.16
N PRO A 81 -2.98 7.22 15.49
CA PRO A 81 -1.70 7.48 16.17
C PRO A 81 -0.69 6.36 16.01
N GLU A 82 -1.13 5.11 15.90
CA GLU A 82 -0.21 4.00 15.70
C GLU A 82 0.53 4.13 14.38
N ILE A 83 -0.13 4.67 13.37
CA ILE A 83 0.46 4.88 12.07
C ILE A 83 1.26 6.17 12.04
N THR A 84 0.67 7.27 12.53
CA THR A 84 1.30 8.58 12.42
C THR A 84 2.53 8.74 13.31
N GLN A 85 2.72 7.88 14.29
CA GLN A 85 3.97 7.89 15.06
C GLN A 85 5.20 7.75 14.16
N TYR A 86 5.06 7.13 13.01
CA TYR A 86 6.18 6.93 12.10
C TYR A 86 6.49 8.15 11.22
N GLN A 87 5.71 9.23 11.36
CA GLN A 87 6.00 10.46 10.63
C GLN A 87 7.40 10.98 10.95
N THR A 88 7.88 10.76 12.17
CA THR A 88 9.22 11.20 12.59
C THR A 88 10.34 10.39 11.95
N ASN A 89 10.00 9.30 11.27
CA ASN A 89 10.98 8.43 10.62
C ASN A 89 11.18 8.82 9.14
N GLY A 90 11.29 10.11 8.86
CA GLY A 90 11.52 10.60 7.51
C GLY A 90 10.26 10.90 6.73
N GLY A 91 9.11 10.96 7.40
CA GLY A 91 7.84 11.28 6.80
C GLY A 91 7.10 10.04 6.30
N LEU A 92 5.78 10.11 6.37
CA LEU A 92 4.91 9.05 5.86
C LEU A 92 4.46 9.37 4.45
N PHE A 93 4.44 8.34 3.63
CA PHE A 93 3.99 8.42 2.24
C PHE A 93 2.86 7.41 2.00
N VAL A 94 2.04 7.69 1.02
CA VAL A 94 0.93 6.82 0.66
C VAL A 94 0.83 6.72 -0.85
N SER A 95 0.46 5.54 -1.33
CA SER A 95 0.04 5.37 -2.71
C SER A 95 -1.15 4.42 -2.74
N TRP A 96 -1.91 4.50 -3.80
CA TRP A 96 -3.08 3.66 -3.98
C TRP A 96 -3.16 3.20 -5.43
N ALA A 97 -3.94 2.14 -5.63
CA ALA A 97 -4.20 1.61 -6.96
C ALA A 97 -5.67 1.25 -7.04
N LEU A 98 -6.27 1.55 -8.18
CA LEU A 98 -7.66 1.22 -8.41
C LEU A 98 -7.72 -0.26 -8.76
N VAL A 99 -8.28 -1.05 -7.88
CA VAL A 99 -8.37 -2.50 -8.01
C VAL A 99 -9.83 -2.90 -7.90
N ARG A 100 -10.27 -3.76 -8.80
CA ARG A 100 -11.66 -4.25 -8.80
C ARG A 100 -11.94 -4.98 -7.48
N GLU A 101 -13.15 -4.85 -7.02
CA GLU A 101 -13.55 -5.36 -5.72
C GLU A 101 -13.18 -6.83 -5.53
N GLU A 102 -13.44 -7.65 -6.54
CA GLU A 102 -13.20 -9.09 -6.44
C GLU A 102 -11.72 -9.45 -6.28
N TRP A 103 -10.81 -8.54 -6.59
CA TRP A 103 -9.38 -8.80 -6.51
C TRP A 103 -8.69 -8.13 -5.33
N ARG A 104 -9.36 -7.22 -4.64
CA ARG A 104 -8.72 -6.44 -3.57
C ARG A 104 -8.15 -7.29 -2.46
N ARG A 105 -8.92 -8.26 -1.99
CA ARG A 105 -8.45 -9.10 -0.88
C ARG A 105 -7.24 -9.94 -1.27
N GLY A 106 -7.21 -10.43 -2.51
CA GLY A 106 -6.04 -11.19 -3.00
C GLY A 106 -4.80 -10.32 -3.11
N VAL A 107 -4.96 -9.08 -3.57
CA VAL A 107 -3.85 -8.13 -3.64
C VAL A 107 -3.35 -7.78 -2.24
N VAL A 108 -4.27 -7.52 -1.30
CA VAL A 108 -3.89 -7.22 0.09
C VAL A 108 -3.19 -8.40 0.73
N LEU A 109 -3.68 -9.63 0.50
CA LEU A 109 -3.02 -10.82 1.03
C LEU A 109 -1.58 -10.92 0.54
N TYR A 110 -1.39 -10.74 -0.76
CA TYR A 110 -0.04 -10.76 -1.33
C TYR A 110 0.84 -9.68 -0.70
N LEU A 111 0.35 -8.44 -0.67
CA LEU A 111 1.14 -7.32 -0.14
C LEU A 111 1.44 -7.48 1.34
N THR A 112 0.49 -7.95 2.12
CA THR A 112 0.70 -8.17 3.55
C THR A 112 1.82 -9.18 3.79
N ARG A 113 1.83 -10.26 3.01
CA ARG A 113 2.88 -11.27 3.12
C ARG A 113 4.23 -10.76 2.64
N ALA A 114 4.22 -10.03 1.53
CA ALA A 114 5.46 -9.56 0.91
C ALA A 114 6.11 -8.45 1.71
N LEU A 115 5.31 -7.51 2.19
CA LEU A 115 5.82 -6.28 2.78
C LEU A 115 5.98 -6.36 4.29
N LYS A 116 5.22 -7.22 4.94
CA LYS A 116 5.24 -7.37 6.41
C LYS A 116 5.12 -6.03 7.10
N PRO A 117 3.99 -5.31 6.89
CA PRO A 117 3.86 -3.97 7.42
C PRO A 117 3.98 -3.92 8.94
N LEU A 118 4.51 -2.81 9.44
CA LEU A 118 4.75 -2.62 10.87
C LEU A 118 3.47 -2.63 11.69
N ILE A 119 2.38 -2.11 11.13
CA ILE A 119 1.10 -2.03 11.82
C ILE A 119 0.15 -3.03 11.17
N ASP A 120 -0.39 -3.91 11.97
CA ASP A 120 -1.34 -4.91 11.48
C ASP A 120 -2.66 -4.27 11.08
N ASN A 121 -3.22 -4.74 9.98
CA ASN A 121 -4.58 -4.40 9.59
C ASN A 121 -5.46 -5.60 9.93
N PRO A 122 -6.28 -5.51 10.99
CA PRO A 122 -7.06 -6.68 11.41
C PRO A 122 -8.09 -7.14 10.39
N ARG A 123 -8.43 -6.29 9.42
CA ARG A 123 -9.37 -6.64 8.35
C ARG A 123 -8.68 -7.33 7.18
N ALA A 124 -7.35 -7.29 7.14
CA ALA A 124 -6.63 -7.90 6.02
C ALA A 124 -6.65 -9.42 6.13
N PRO A 125 -6.81 -10.13 5.01
CA PRO A 125 -6.70 -11.58 5.03
C PRO A 125 -5.26 -11.96 5.37
N LYS A 126 -5.11 -13.00 6.20
CA LYS A 126 -3.80 -13.48 6.62
C LYS A 126 -3.42 -14.77 5.92
N GLU A 127 -4.40 -15.51 5.46
CA GLU A 127 -4.19 -16.82 4.86
C GLU A 127 -5.02 -16.98 3.61
N GLU A 128 -4.57 -17.86 2.74
CA GLU A 128 -5.34 -18.23 1.56
C GLU A 128 -6.58 -18.98 1.94
N SER A 129 -7.60 -18.85 1.10
CA SER A 129 -8.82 -19.62 1.19
C SER A 129 -9.28 -19.92 -0.22
N ASP A 130 -10.40 -20.64 -0.35
CA ASP A 130 -10.96 -20.91 -1.67
C ASP A 130 -11.37 -19.62 -2.37
N LEU A 131 -11.71 -18.59 -1.60
CA LEU A 131 -12.17 -17.32 -2.15
C LEU A 131 -11.07 -16.28 -2.26
N THR A 132 -9.94 -16.46 -1.58
CA THR A 132 -8.88 -15.47 -1.55
C THR A 132 -7.54 -16.11 -1.82
N LYS A 133 -7.01 -15.87 -3.01
CA LYS A 133 -5.67 -16.29 -3.38
C LYS A 133 -4.80 -15.05 -3.54
N PRO A 134 -3.50 -15.14 -3.20
CA PRO A 134 -2.64 -13.97 -3.36
C PRO A 134 -2.53 -13.60 -4.83
N ILE A 135 -2.65 -12.31 -5.10
CA ILE A 135 -2.50 -11.76 -6.45
C ILE A 135 -1.25 -10.92 -6.46
N PRO A 136 -0.20 -11.37 -7.17
CA PRO A 136 1.05 -10.64 -7.18
C PRO A 136 0.95 -9.32 -7.92
N VAL A 137 1.44 -8.26 -7.28
CA VAL A 137 1.52 -6.94 -7.89
C VAL A 137 2.88 -6.33 -7.60
N LEU A 138 3.32 -5.45 -8.48
CA LEU A 138 4.50 -4.65 -8.20
C LEU A 138 4.20 -3.72 -7.03
N VAL A 139 5.21 -3.46 -6.22
CA VAL A 139 5.08 -2.51 -5.11
C VAL A 139 5.21 -1.07 -5.62
N PRO A 140 4.75 -0.07 -4.85
CA PRO A 140 4.92 1.31 -5.29
C PRO A 140 6.38 1.61 -5.66
N GLY A 141 6.55 2.20 -6.84
CA GLY A 141 7.87 2.51 -7.36
C GLY A 141 8.60 1.37 -8.03
N GLY A 142 8.12 0.15 -7.86
CA GLY A 142 8.85 -1.03 -8.34
C GLY A 142 10.19 -1.22 -7.67
N LYS A 143 10.47 -0.42 -6.63
CA LYS A 143 11.72 -0.40 -5.88
C LYS A 143 11.40 -0.11 -4.43
N ALA A 144 12.45 0.06 -3.62
CA ALA A 144 12.28 0.41 -2.22
C ALA A 144 11.47 1.69 -2.06
N PRO A 145 10.67 1.79 -0.99
CA PRO A 145 10.03 3.06 -0.66
C PRO A 145 11.06 4.16 -0.48
N GLY A 146 10.68 5.38 -0.83
CA GLY A 146 11.56 6.51 -0.68
C GLY A 146 12.56 6.71 -1.80
N LYS A 147 12.51 5.91 -2.81
CA LYS A 147 13.38 6.01 -3.97
C LYS A 147 12.84 6.94 -5.03
#